data_e00f3f9927be9f1dbce8f64977c52088
#
_entry.id   e00f3f9927be9f1dbce8f64977c52088
#
_cell.length_a   1.000
_cell.length_b   1.000
_cell.length_c   1.000
_cell.angle_alpha   90.00
_cell.angle_beta   90.00
_cell.angle_gamma   90.00
#
_symmetry.space_group_name_H-M   'P 1'
#
loop_
_entity.id
_entity.type
_entity.pdbx_description
1 polymer ?
#
loop_
_entity_poly.entity_id
_entity_poly.type
_entity_poly.pdbx_seq_one_letter_code
_entity_poly.pdbx_strand_id
1 'polypeptide(L)'
;MGEESAVYGTVAKMKLKPGAEDKMMKAMGGDEGSPEGHVATYVFKSDTDPNVHYVTTIFESKGAYKTFADSPDQDKRYQQMRELLAADPEWHDGEVVYHDTKVEATR
;
A
#
# COMPACT_ATOMS: atom_id res chain seq x y z
N MET A 1 18.31 7.84 18.62
CA MET A 1 18.03 7.11 18.80
C MET A 1 16.84 6.60 18.34
N GLY A 2 16.03 6.33 18.72
CA GLY A 2 14.97 5.59 18.19
C GLY A 2 14.15 6.23 17.15
N GLU A 3 14.20 7.50 17.05
CA GLU A 3 13.28 8.12 16.13
C GLU A 3 13.60 7.84 14.70
N GLU A 4 14.81 7.65 14.36
CA GLU A 4 15.06 7.43 12.97
C GLU A 4 14.65 6.05 12.55
N SER A 5 14.31 5.19 13.48
CA SER A 5 13.83 3.89 13.07
C SER A 5 12.32 3.80 13.20
N ALA A 6 11.65 4.93 13.27
CA ALA A 6 10.20 4.90 13.34
C ALA A 6 9.64 4.34 12.04
N VAL A 7 8.80 3.34 12.18
CA VAL A 7 8.15 2.71 11.04
C VAL A 7 7.09 3.66 10.52
N TYR A 8 6.97 3.75 9.22
CA TYR A 8 6.12 4.75 8.59
C TYR A 8 5.35 4.14 7.44
N GLY A 9 4.19 4.63 7.18
CA GLY A 9 3.44 4.10 6.06
C GLY A 9 2.23 4.93 5.70
N THR A 10 1.36 4.33 4.93
CA THR A 10 0.16 5.01 4.49
C THR A 10 -1.01 4.04 4.52
N VAL A 11 -2.20 4.60 4.69
CA VAL A 11 -3.44 3.86 4.50
C VAL A 11 -4.17 4.57 3.37
N ALA A 12 -4.46 3.86 2.31
CA ALA A 12 -5.12 4.45 1.17
C ALA A 12 -6.48 3.83 0.97
N LYS A 13 -7.50 4.66 0.83
CA LYS A 13 -8.82 4.17 0.48
C LYS A 13 -8.95 4.28 -1.03
N MET A 14 -9.27 3.17 -1.67
CA MET A 14 -9.38 3.12 -3.12
C MET A 14 -10.71 2.53 -3.53
N LYS A 15 -11.36 3.16 -4.49
CA LYS A 15 -12.58 2.63 -5.04
C LYS A 15 -12.29 2.14 -6.44
N LEU A 16 -12.43 0.84 -6.64
CA LEU A 16 -12.12 0.23 -7.92
C LEU A 16 -13.30 0.30 -8.86
N LYS A 17 -13.03 0.30 -10.13
CA LYS A 17 -14.06 0.11 -11.11
C LYS A 17 -14.58 -1.31 -10.98
N PRO A 18 -15.85 -1.55 -11.30
CA PRO A 18 -16.40 -2.90 -11.21
C PRO A 18 -15.56 -3.87 -12.02
N GLY A 19 -15.23 -5.00 -11.42
CA GLY A 19 -14.48 -6.04 -12.10
C GLY A 19 -12.99 -5.82 -12.17
N ALA A 20 -12.47 -4.77 -11.53
CA ALA A 20 -11.05 -4.46 -11.63
C ALA A 20 -10.20 -5.11 -10.56
N GLU A 21 -10.79 -5.85 -9.63
CA GLU A 21 -10.04 -6.36 -8.49
C GLU A 21 -8.86 -7.25 -8.90
N ASP A 22 -9.09 -8.17 -9.83
CA ASP A 22 -8.01 -9.07 -10.22
C ASP A 22 -6.84 -8.32 -10.84
N LYS A 23 -7.15 -7.33 -11.66
CA LYS A 23 -6.09 -6.54 -12.28
C LYS A 23 -5.34 -5.73 -11.25
N MET A 24 -6.05 -5.22 -10.23
CA MET A 24 -5.41 -4.47 -9.17
C MET A 24 -4.47 -5.36 -8.38
N MET A 25 -4.91 -6.56 -8.04
CA MET A 25 -4.06 -7.47 -7.28
C MET A 25 -2.81 -7.84 -8.07
N LYS A 26 -2.95 -8.03 -9.37
CA LYS A 26 -1.79 -8.33 -10.18
C LYS A 26 -0.84 -7.16 -10.26
N ALA A 27 -1.37 -5.95 -10.37
CA ALA A 27 -0.53 -4.77 -10.43
C ALA A 27 0.25 -4.58 -9.14
N MET A 28 -0.36 -4.91 -8.01
CA MET A 28 0.32 -4.78 -6.74
C MET A 28 1.34 -5.86 -6.51
N GLY A 29 1.06 -7.04 -7.02
CA GLY A 29 1.93 -8.15 -6.76
C GLY A 29 3.11 -8.29 -7.68
N GLY A 30 3.42 -7.32 -8.47
CA GLY A 30 4.42 -7.42 -9.52
C GLY A 30 5.63 -8.28 -9.26
N ASP A 31 6.40 -8.50 -10.29
CA ASP A 31 7.53 -9.39 -10.22
C ASP A 31 8.82 -8.79 -9.74
N GLU A 32 8.84 -7.49 -9.56
CA GLU A 32 10.10 -6.84 -9.25
C GLU A 32 10.53 -7.01 -7.82
N GLY A 33 9.72 -7.62 -7.02
CA GLY A 33 10.05 -7.75 -5.61
C GLY A 33 9.67 -6.49 -4.86
N SER A 34 10.00 -6.48 -3.58
CA SER A 34 9.63 -5.36 -2.74
C SER A 34 10.63 -4.23 -2.86
N PRO A 35 10.19 -2.99 -2.79
CA PRO A 35 11.14 -1.88 -2.76
C PRO A 35 11.97 -1.90 -1.49
N GLU A 36 13.10 -1.23 -1.56
CA GLU A 36 13.99 -1.17 -0.42
C GLU A 36 13.30 -0.54 0.76
N GLY A 37 13.44 -1.15 1.92
CA GLY A 37 12.83 -0.65 3.13
C GLY A 37 11.37 -1.04 3.34
N HIS A 38 10.79 -1.76 2.39
CA HIS A 38 9.41 -2.20 2.51
C HIS A 38 9.27 -3.28 3.58
N VAL A 39 8.29 -3.11 4.44
CA VAL A 39 8.04 -4.04 5.54
C VAL A 39 6.82 -4.91 5.26
N ALA A 40 5.72 -4.31 4.88
CA ALA A 40 4.49 -5.08 4.68
C ALA A 40 3.48 -4.29 3.87
N THR A 41 2.59 -5.02 3.21
CA THR A 41 1.45 -4.42 2.53
C THR A 41 0.25 -5.31 2.81
N TYR A 42 -0.84 -4.68 3.23
CA TYR A 42 -2.09 -5.39 3.44
C TYR A 42 -3.18 -4.72 2.62
N VAL A 43 -4.02 -5.53 2.02
CA VAL A 43 -5.14 -5.00 1.26
C VAL A 43 -6.42 -5.56 1.88
N PHE A 44 -7.31 -4.65 2.26
CA PHE A 44 -8.59 -5.03 2.84
C PHE A 44 -9.69 -4.78 1.83
N LYS A 45 -10.54 -5.75 1.62
CA LYS A 45 -11.75 -5.54 0.82
C LYS A 45 -12.88 -5.22 1.80
N SER A 46 -13.58 -4.12 1.56
CA SER A 46 -14.66 -3.72 2.45
C SER A 46 -15.79 -4.75 2.42
N ASP A 47 -16.34 -5.03 3.59
CA ASP A 47 -17.47 -5.95 3.68
C ASP A 47 -18.74 -5.33 3.13
N THR A 48 -18.84 -4.01 3.16
CA THR A 48 -20.08 -3.35 2.78
C THR A 48 -20.07 -2.88 1.33
N ASP A 49 -18.90 -2.74 0.72
CA ASP A 49 -18.81 -2.32 -0.67
C ASP A 49 -17.63 -3.03 -1.32
N PRO A 50 -17.88 -4.07 -2.10
CA PRO A 50 -16.78 -4.87 -2.66
C PRO A 50 -15.87 -4.12 -3.61
N ASN A 51 -16.25 -2.92 -4.02
CA ASN A 51 -15.37 -2.12 -4.86
C ASN A 51 -14.46 -1.21 -4.06
N VAL A 52 -14.65 -1.12 -2.75
CA VAL A 52 -13.80 -0.30 -1.90
C VAL A 52 -12.73 -1.16 -1.24
N HIS A 53 -11.50 -0.74 -1.38
CA HIS A 53 -10.37 -1.44 -0.78
C HIS A 53 -9.53 -0.46 0.02
N TYR A 54 -8.96 -0.94 1.12
CA TYR A 54 -8.05 -0.14 1.93
C TYR A 54 -6.69 -0.80 1.82
N VAL A 55 -5.70 -0.05 1.39
CA VAL A 55 -4.35 -0.58 1.19
C VAL A 55 -3.45 0.06 2.23
N THR A 56 -2.79 -0.78 3.01
CA THR A 56 -1.84 -0.30 4.00
C THR A 56 -0.46 -0.75 3.58
N THR A 57 0.44 0.19 3.35
CA THR A 57 1.81 -0.12 2.98
C THR A 57 2.74 0.47 4.02
N ILE A 58 3.65 -0.35 4.53
CA ILE A 58 4.49 0.03 5.65
C ILE A 58 5.96 -0.10 5.26
N PHE A 59 6.73 0.92 5.60
CA PHE A 59 8.17 0.97 5.35
C PHE A 59 8.92 1.12 6.66
N GLU A 60 10.19 0.77 6.65
CA GLU A 60 10.99 0.80 7.87
C GLU A 60 11.23 2.22 8.38
N SER A 61 11.06 3.23 7.54
CA SER A 61 11.24 4.61 7.95
C SER A 61 10.52 5.54 7.00
N LYS A 62 10.31 6.77 7.46
CA LYS A 62 9.71 7.79 6.62
C LYS A 62 10.57 8.07 5.40
N GLY A 63 11.89 8.05 5.59
CA GLY A 63 12.79 8.27 4.46
C GLY A 63 12.64 7.21 3.40
N ALA A 64 12.55 5.94 3.80
CA ALA A 64 12.38 4.86 2.85
C ALA A 64 11.06 5.01 2.10
N TYR A 65 10.00 5.38 2.82
CA TYR A 65 8.71 5.57 2.19
C TYR A 65 8.76 6.71 1.17
N LYS A 66 9.39 7.81 1.52
CA LYS A 66 9.45 8.94 0.61
C LYS A 66 10.27 8.63 -0.63
N THR A 67 11.37 7.93 -0.46
CA THR A 67 12.18 7.53 -1.59
C THR A 67 11.36 6.67 -2.54
N PHE A 68 10.60 5.74 -1.99
CA PHE A 68 9.75 4.89 -2.81
C PHE A 68 8.66 5.72 -3.50
N ALA A 69 7.99 6.60 -2.75
CA ALA A 69 6.87 7.35 -3.31
C ALA A 69 7.31 8.30 -4.42
N ASP A 70 8.56 8.76 -4.35
CA ASP A 70 9.06 9.70 -5.34
C ASP A 70 9.74 9.01 -6.53
N SER A 71 9.82 7.70 -6.53
CA SER A 71 10.55 7.01 -7.59
C SER A 71 9.78 7.02 -8.90
N PRO A 72 10.49 7.07 -10.03
CA PRO A 72 9.81 6.99 -11.32
C PRO A 72 9.06 5.70 -11.54
N ASP A 73 9.57 4.60 -10.99
CA ASP A 73 8.89 3.32 -11.12
C ASP A 73 7.56 3.33 -10.41
N GLN A 74 7.49 3.97 -9.23
CA GLN A 74 6.24 4.06 -8.50
C GLN A 74 5.25 4.95 -9.23
N ASP A 75 5.73 5.99 -9.87
CA ASP A 75 4.87 6.88 -10.63
C ASP A 75 4.21 6.11 -11.77
N LYS A 76 4.97 5.30 -12.49
CA LYS A 76 4.39 4.51 -13.56
C LYS A 76 3.38 3.50 -13.02
N ARG A 77 3.72 2.87 -11.92
CA ARG A 77 2.83 1.90 -11.31
C ARG A 77 1.54 2.55 -10.86
N TYR A 78 1.64 3.75 -10.30
CA TYR A 78 0.47 4.47 -9.87
C TYR A 78 -0.43 4.82 -11.05
N GLN A 79 0.15 5.23 -12.17
CA GLN A 79 -0.66 5.57 -13.33
C GLN A 79 -1.42 4.36 -13.85
N GLN A 80 -0.79 3.20 -13.84
CA GLN A 80 -1.48 1.99 -14.25
C GLN A 80 -2.61 1.66 -13.29
N MET A 81 -2.35 1.81 -12.00
CA MET A 81 -3.35 1.56 -11.00
C MET A 81 -4.50 2.53 -11.10
N ARG A 82 -4.20 3.78 -11.39
CA ARG A 82 -5.23 4.81 -11.42
C ARG A 82 -6.30 4.51 -12.45
N GLU A 83 -5.93 3.86 -13.53
CA GLU A 83 -6.90 3.49 -14.55
C GLU A 83 -7.90 2.47 -14.06
N LEU A 84 -7.59 1.75 -13.01
CA LEU A 84 -8.50 0.77 -12.44
C LEU A 84 -9.41 1.37 -11.39
N LEU A 85 -9.21 2.64 -11.04
CA LEU A 85 -9.95 3.27 -9.96
C LEU A 85 -11.10 4.10 -10.51
N ALA A 86 -12.22 4.06 -9.80
CA ALA A 86 -13.37 4.87 -10.15
C ALA A 86 -13.23 6.31 -9.67
N ALA A 87 -12.34 6.56 -8.74
CA ALA A 87 -12.13 7.90 -8.18
C ALA A 87 -10.71 7.98 -7.68
N ASP A 88 -10.25 9.19 -7.37
CA ASP A 88 -8.91 9.38 -6.82
C ASP A 88 -8.80 8.68 -5.48
N PRO A 89 -7.65 8.06 -5.20
CA PRO A 89 -7.48 7.43 -3.89
C PRO A 89 -7.32 8.48 -2.81
N GLU A 90 -7.67 8.10 -1.59
CA GLU A 90 -7.44 8.95 -0.43
C GLU A 90 -6.26 8.41 0.33
N TRP A 91 -5.22 9.21 0.47
CA TRP A 91 -4.00 8.80 1.13
C TRP A 91 -3.92 9.38 2.54
N HIS A 92 -3.54 8.55 3.49
CA HIS A 92 -3.37 8.99 4.87
C HIS A 92 -2.03 8.47 5.35
N ASP A 93 -1.02 9.31 5.31
CA ASP A 93 0.34 8.93 5.69
C ASP A 93 0.54 9.15 7.18
N GLY A 94 1.36 8.34 7.79
CA GLY A 94 1.63 8.52 9.19
C GLY A 94 2.67 7.56 9.73
N GLU A 95 3.05 7.82 10.96
CA GLU A 95 4.01 7.00 11.66
C GLU A 95 3.28 5.86 12.36
N VAL A 96 3.84 4.67 12.32
CA VAL A 96 3.26 3.55 13.02
C VAL A 96 3.65 3.68 14.48
N VAL A 97 2.67 3.90 15.34
CA VAL A 97 2.94 4.09 16.77
C VAL A 97 2.70 2.84 17.59
N TYR A 98 2.16 1.79 16.99
CA TYR A 98 1.96 0.53 17.70
C TYR A 98 1.78 -0.59 16.67
N HIS A 99 2.44 -1.70 16.89
CA HIS A 99 2.18 -2.89 16.09
C HIS A 99 2.38 -4.12 16.96
N ASP A 100 1.68 -5.16 16.61
CA ASP A 100 1.78 -6.42 17.34
C ASP A 100 1.52 -7.49 16.28
N THR A 101 2.56 -8.19 15.90
CA THR A 101 2.48 -9.10 14.79
C THR A 101 2.60 -10.53 15.27
N LYS A 102 1.48 -11.17 15.41
CA LYS A 102 1.47 -12.56 15.82
C LYS A 102 0.96 -13.48 14.77
N VAL A 103 0.51 -12.92 13.67
CA VAL A 103 -0.05 -13.73 12.63
C VAL A 103 1.06 -14.50 11.96
N GLU A 104 0.95 -15.76 11.93
CA GLU A 104 1.94 -16.58 11.29
C GLU A 104 1.61 -16.84 9.86
N ALA A 105 0.65 -16.23 9.38
CA ALA A 105 0.28 -16.40 8.01
C ALA A 105 0.06 -17.83 7.69
N THR A 106 -0.43 -18.48 8.55
CA THR A 106 -0.59 -19.80 8.24
C THR A 106 -1.56 -19.94 7.26
N ARG A 107 -1.72 -19.75 6.85
CA ARG A 107 -2.54 -19.84 6.12
C ARG A 107 -2.34 -20.07 5.38
#